data_cc12c96fd0c02337a1b248dec10a1a47
#
_entry.id   cc12c96fd0c02337a1b248dec10a1a47
#
_cell.length_a   1.000
_cell.length_b   1.000
_cell.length_c   1.000
_cell.angle_alpha   90.00
_cell.angle_beta   90.00
_cell.angle_gamma   90.00
#
_symmetry.space_group_name_H-M   'P 1'
#
loop_
_entity.id
_entity.type
_entity.pdbx_description
1 polymer ?
#
loop_
_entity_poly.entity_id
_entity_poly.type
_entity_poly.pdbx_seq_one_letter_code
_entity_poly.pdbx_strand_id
1 'polypeptide(L)'
;PNDLLWELDRMEFYIPETKETVRAKQRPVVIITSNAEKELPDAFLRRCIFHYIQFPDAALMEEIVRVHFDRLEEHLLQEVLDTFYWIRTLSDLQKKPSTSELIDWIRALVIGGIDPNEIRKRVPFAGVLLKKNEDLDQLALRL
;
A
#
# COMPACT_ATOMS: atom_id res chain seq x y z
N PRO A 1 3.97 13.58 -15.32
CA PRO A 1 5.33 13.05 -14.99
C PRO A 1 6.43 13.69 -15.83
N ASN A 2 6.18 13.98 -17.14
CA ASN A 2 7.22 14.50 -18.03
C ASN A 2 7.73 15.89 -17.63
N ASP A 3 6.88 16.74 -17.06
CA ASP A 3 7.25 18.09 -16.63
C ASP A 3 8.32 18.06 -15.54
N LEU A 4 8.21 17.10 -14.61
CA LEU A 4 9.20 16.89 -13.56
C LEU A 4 10.60 16.52 -14.11
N LEU A 5 10.69 15.83 -15.25
CA LEU A 5 11.97 15.44 -15.84
C LEU A 5 12.79 16.64 -16.29
N TRP A 6 12.12 17.64 -16.87
CA TRP A 6 12.79 18.86 -17.33
C TRP A 6 13.36 19.65 -16.15
N GLU A 7 12.59 19.77 -15.07
CA GLU A 7 12.99 20.47 -13.85
C GLU A 7 14.15 19.78 -13.14
N LEU A 8 14.12 18.44 -13.08
CA LEU A 8 15.21 17.64 -12.53
C LEU A 8 16.49 17.67 -13.35
N ASP A 9 16.39 17.73 -14.67
CA ASP A 9 17.57 17.83 -15.56
C ASP A 9 18.27 19.19 -15.40
N ARG A 10 17.49 20.26 -15.30
CA ARG A 10 18.00 21.65 -15.18
C ARG A 10 18.22 22.12 -13.75
N MET A 11 17.63 21.39 -12.78
CA MET A 11 17.63 21.79 -11.38
C MET A 11 17.06 23.19 -11.16
N GLU A 12 16.05 23.54 -11.93
CA GLU A 12 15.33 24.80 -11.85
C GLU A 12 13.84 24.59 -12.13
N PHE A 13 12.99 25.41 -11.55
CA PHE A 13 11.57 25.46 -11.86
C PHE A 13 11.08 26.90 -11.87
N TYR A 14 10.05 27.13 -12.69
CA TYR A 14 9.42 28.44 -12.85
C TYR A 14 8.13 28.52 -12.02
N ILE A 15 7.98 29.58 -11.25
CA ILE A 15 6.78 29.88 -10.47
C ILE A 15 5.93 30.88 -11.25
N PRO A 16 4.80 30.48 -11.85
CA PRO A 16 3.98 31.38 -12.68
C PRO A 16 3.41 32.59 -11.91
N GLU A 17 3.08 32.38 -10.65
CA GLU A 17 2.44 33.38 -9.79
C GLU A 17 3.38 34.58 -9.49
N THR A 18 4.62 34.29 -9.21
CA THR A 18 5.64 35.33 -8.91
C THR A 18 6.49 35.70 -10.13
N LYS A 19 6.38 34.95 -11.23
CA LYS A 19 7.22 35.08 -12.43
C LYS A 19 8.71 34.89 -12.15
N GLU A 20 9.06 34.11 -11.15
CA GLU A 20 10.43 33.83 -10.74
C GLU A 20 10.88 32.44 -11.18
N THR A 21 12.17 32.32 -11.46
CA THR A 21 12.81 31.03 -11.67
C THR A 21 13.68 30.71 -10.47
N VAL A 22 13.36 29.63 -9.77
CA VAL A 22 14.14 29.12 -8.65
C VAL A 22 15.14 28.09 -9.17
N ARG A 23 16.42 28.28 -8.84
CA ARG A 23 17.50 27.36 -9.20
C ARG A 23 18.11 26.72 -7.95
N ALA A 24 18.37 25.43 -8.04
CA ALA A 24 19.04 24.74 -6.95
C ALA A 24 20.51 25.20 -6.84
N LYS A 25 20.94 25.57 -5.64
CA LYS A 25 22.34 25.90 -5.35
C LYS A 25 23.23 24.66 -5.32
N GLN A 26 22.65 23.52 -4.96
CA GLN A 26 23.31 22.22 -4.91
C GLN A 26 22.34 21.19 -5.48
N ARG A 27 22.87 20.15 -6.17
CA ARG A 27 22.03 19.09 -6.72
C ARG A 27 21.45 18.26 -5.59
N PRO A 28 20.10 18.20 -5.43
CA PRO A 28 19.46 17.38 -4.42
C PRO A 28 19.53 15.89 -4.76
N VAL A 29 19.46 15.04 -3.74
CA VAL A 29 19.11 13.63 -3.93
C VAL A 29 17.60 13.55 -4.06
N VAL A 30 17.12 12.96 -5.14
CA VAL A 30 15.69 12.82 -5.44
C VAL A 30 15.29 11.36 -5.31
N ILE A 31 14.29 11.08 -4.47
CA ILE A 31 13.71 9.75 -4.30
C ILE A 31 12.27 9.81 -4.77
N ILE A 32 11.91 8.93 -5.72
CA ILE A 32 10.57 8.87 -6.30
C ILE A 32 9.98 7.51 -5.97
N THR A 33 8.79 7.51 -5.39
CA THR A 33 8.02 6.28 -5.10
C THR A 33 6.83 6.18 -6.03
N SER A 34 6.52 4.97 -6.46
CA SER A 34 5.35 4.66 -7.29
C SER A 34 4.69 3.39 -6.79
N ASN A 35 3.36 3.36 -6.76
CA ASN A 35 2.56 2.19 -6.41
C ASN A 35 2.26 1.27 -7.60
N ALA A 36 2.94 1.47 -8.72
CA ALA A 36 2.81 0.68 -9.95
C ALA A 36 1.39 0.63 -10.57
N GLU A 37 0.50 1.56 -10.22
CA GLU A 37 -0.83 1.66 -10.85
C GLU A 37 -0.76 2.09 -12.32
N LYS A 38 0.32 2.79 -12.69
CA LYS A 38 0.63 3.15 -14.07
C LYS A 38 2.11 2.88 -14.33
N GLU A 39 2.40 2.35 -15.51
CA GLU A 39 3.78 2.20 -15.96
C GLU A 39 4.46 3.57 -16.03
N LEU A 40 5.67 3.64 -15.51
CA LEU A 40 6.49 4.83 -15.64
C LEU A 40 7.05 4.91 -17.06
N PRO A 41 7.04 6.10 -17.71
CA PRO A 41 7.61 6.25 -19.02
C PRO A 41 9.09 5.87 -19.06
N ASP A 42 9.56 5.26 -20.15
CA ASP A 42 10.97 4.88 -20.36
C ASP A 42 11.93 6.05 -20.16
N ALA A 43 11.51 7.26 -20.57
CA ALA A 43 12.26 8.48 -20.34
C ALA A 43 12.53 8.77 -18.87
N PHE A 44 11.67 8.30 -17.99
CA PHE A 44 11.80 8.41 -16.53
C PHE A 44 12.74 7.32 -15.99
N LEU A 45 12.49 6.07 -16.38
CA LEU A 45 13.23 4.91 -15.88
C LEU A 45 14.72 5.00 -16.20
N ARG A 46 15.09 5.42 -17.41
CA ARG A 46 16.51 5.56 -17.83
C ARG A 46 17.30 6.63 -17.06
N ARG A 47 16.61 7.52 -16.31
CA ARG A 47 17.24 8.55 -15.47
C ARG A 47 17.34 8.19 -14.01
N CYS A 48 16.74 7.06 -13.62
CA CYS A 48 16.63 6.62 -12.24
C CYS A 48 17.40 5.33 -12.02
N ILE A 49 17.91 5.16 -10.80
CA ILE A 49 18.28 3.84 -10.31
C ILE A 49 16.97 3.21 -9.84
N PHE A 50 16.52 2.16 -10.52
CA PHE A 50 15.27 1.50 -10.19
C PHE A 50 15.46 0.48 -9.08
N HIS A 51 14.58 0.52 -8.09
CA HIS A 51 14.50 -0.47 -7.04
C HIS A 51 13.06 -0.93 -6.87
N TYR A 52 12.82 -2.22 -7.04
CA TYR A 52 11.50 -2.81 -6.83
C TYR A 52 11.36 -3.26 -5.38
N ILE A 53 10.39 -2.70 -4.68
CA ILE A 53 10.03 -3.11 -3.32
C ILE A 53 9.00 -4.24 -3.42
N GLN A 54 9.41 -5.45 -3.04
CA GLN A 54 8.50 -6.60 -3.00
C GLN A 54 7.45 -6.42 -1.92
N PHE A 55 6.27 -7.00 -2.16
CA PHE A 55 5.25 -7.04 -1.13
C PHE A 55 5.79 -7.88 0.06
N PRO A 56 5.62 -7.43 1.32
CA PRO A 56 6.12 -8.14 2.49
C PRO A 56 5.61 -9.57 2.53
N ASP A 57 6.46 -10.51 2.90
CA ASP A 57 6.05 -11.86 3.29
C ASP A 57 5.38 -11.85 4.69
N ALA A 58 4.91 -12.99 5.16
CA ALA A 58 4.19 -13.07 6.42
C ALA A 58 5.04 -12.64 7.63
N ALA A 59 6.34 -13.00 7.65
CA ALA A 59 7.23 -12.66 8.74
C ALA A 59 7.48 -11.14 8.82
N LEU A 60 7.82 -10.52 7.69
CA LEU A 60 8.01 -9.08 7.63
C LEU A 60 6.71 -8.32 7.90
N MET A 61 5.57 -8.85 7.44
CA MET A 61 4.26 -8.24 7.72
C MET A 61 3.92 -8.27 9.21
N GLU A 62 4.23 -9.36 9.89
CA GLU A 62 4.07 -9.44 11.34
C GLU A 62 4.89 -8.35 12.06
N GLU A 63 6.16 -8.16 11.69
CA GLU A 63 6.99 -7.09 12.23
C GLU A 63 6.36 -5.70 11.98
N ILE A 64 5.86 -5.46 10.77
CA ILE A 64 5.17 -4.21 10.43
C ILE A 64 3.93 -4.00 11.31
N VAL A 65 3.10 -5.03 11.49
CA VAL A 65 1.90 -4.94 12.33
C VAL A 65 2.28 -4.64 13.78
N ARG A 66 3.33 -5.29 14.32
CA ARG A 66 3.80 -5.05 15.70
C ARG A 66 4.31 -3.63 15.93
N VAL A 67 4.85 -2.97 14.91
CA VAL A 67 5.22 -1.53 14.99
C VAL A 67 3.98 -0.63 15.15
N HIS A 68 2.85 -1.02 14.57
CA HIS A 68 1.60 -0.24 14.64
C HIS A 68 0.73 -0.58 15.86
N PHE A 69 0.90 -1.78 16.42
CA PHE A 69 0.07 -2.32 17.50
C PHE A 69 0.93 -3.00 18.57
N ASP A 70 1.42 -2.24 19.54
CA ASP A 70 2.32 -2.72 20.60
C ASP A 70 1.75 -3.88 21.45
N ARG A 71 0.43 -4.02 21.51
CA ARG A 71 -0.28 -4.94 22.41
C ARG A 71 -1.39 -5.72 21.70
N LEU A 72 -1.13 -6.13 20.45
CA LEU A 72 -2.07 -6.99 19.76
C LEU A 72 -1.99 -8.41 20.34
N GLU A 73 -3.14 -9.00 20.63
CA GLU A 73 -3.22 -10.38 21.10
C GLU A 73 -2.71 -11.34 20.01
N GLU A 74 -1.90 -12.33 20.40
CA GLU A 74 -1.19 -13.22 19.48
C GLU A 74 -2.14 -14.02 18.58
N HIS A 75 -3.24 -14.54 19.14
CA HIS A 75 -4.23 -15.29 18.38
C HIS A 75 -4.94 -14.40 17.34
N LEU A 76 -5.27 -13.16 17.73
CA LEU A 76 -5.83 -12.19 16.78
C LEU A 76 -4.86 -11.88 15.62
N LEU A 77 -3.59 -11.67 15.93
CA LEU A 77 -2.55 -11.40 14.94
C LEU A 77 -2.44 -12.55 13.93
N GLN A 78 -2.39 -13.79 14.41
CA GLN A 78 -2.27 -14.97 13.56
C GLN A 78 -3.49 -15.12 12.63
N GLU A 79 -4.71 -15.06 13.16
CA GLU A 79 -5.95 -15.19 12.38
C GLU A 79 -6.08 -14.09 11.32
N VAL A 80 -5.67 -12.88 11.66
CA VAL A 80 -5.68 -11.74 10.74
C VAL A 80 -4.68 -11.94 9.61
N LEU A 81 -3.43 -12.31 9.90
CA LEU A 81 -2.41 -12.52 8.89
C LEU A 81 -2.77 -13.69 7.97
N ASP A 82 -3.22 -14.81 8.51
CA ASP A 82 -3.63 -15.98 7.74
C ASP A 82 -4.80 -15.65 6.81
N THR A 83 -5.79 -14.93 7.32
CA THR A 83 -6.95 -14.51 6.52
C THR A 83 -6.54 -13.51 5.44
N PHE A 84 -5.70 -12.53 5.77
CA PHE A 84 -5.21 -11.53 4.84
C PHE A 84 -4.44 -12.16 3.68
N TYR A 85 -3.48 -13.05 3.97
CA TYR A 85 -2.71 -13.72 2.93
C TYR A 85 -3.58 -14.67 2.10
N TRP A 86 -4.53 -15.37 2.72
CA TRP A 86 -5.49 -16.15 1.97
C TRP A 86 -6.30 -15.30 0.98
N ILE A 87 -6.84 -14.15 1.41
CA ILE A 87 -7.54 -13.23 0.51
C ILE A 87 -6.63 -12.85 -0.66
N ARG A 88 -5.37 -12.56 -0.41
CA ARG A 88 -4.40 -12.21 -1.45
C ARG A 88 -4.06 -13.34 -2.42
N THR A 89 -4.32 -14.61 -2.08
CA THR A 89 -4.18 -15.74 -3.01
C THR A 89 -5.35 -15.86 -3.99
N LEU A 90 -6.46 -15.18 -3.74
CA LEU A 90 -7.61 -15.23 -4.63
C LEU A 90 -7.25 -14.60 -5.98
N SER A 91 -7.41 -15.39 -7.07
CA SER A 91 -7.03 -14.97 -8.43
C SER A 91 -7.98 -13.95 -9.03
N ASP A 92 -9.22 -13.94 -8.56
CA ASP A 92 -10.33 -13.21 -9.18
C ASP A 92 -10.48 -11.79 -8.64
N LEU A 93 -9.63 -11.40 -7.67
CA LEU A 93 -9.62 -10.05 -7.15
C LEU A 93 -9.00 -9.07 -8.15
N GLN A 94 -9.72 -8.01 -8.46
CA GLN A 94 -9.24 -6.92 -9.31
C GLN A 94 -8.13 -6.12 -8.62
N LYS A 95 -8.25 -5.96 -7.28
CA LYS A 95 -7.25 -5.28 -6.45
C LYS A 95 -6.97 -6.06 -5.18
N LYS A 96 -5.77 -6.60 -5.08
CA LYS A 96 -5.31 -7.24 -3.83
C LYS A 96 -5.12 -6.19 -2.73
N PRO A 97 -5.57 -6.47 -1.49
CA PRO A 97 -5.40 -5.52 -0.39
C PRO A 97 -3.91 -5.28 -0.08
N SER A 98 -3.58 -4.05 0.28
CA SER A 98 -2.24 -3.58 0.64
C SER A 98 -1.99 -3.64 2.14
N THR A 99 -0.76 -3.32 2.56
CA THR A 99 -0.38 -3.20 3.98
C THR A 99 -1.21 -2.15 4.72
N SER A 100 -1.50 -1.01 4.08
CA SER A 100 -2.31 0.04 4.71
C SER A 100 -3.73 -0.43 5.01
N GLU A 101 -4.36 -1.14 4.06
CA GLU A 101 -5.70 -1.72 4.25
C GLU A 101 -5.68 -2.79 5.34
N LEU A 102 -4.60 -3.58 5.48
CA LEU A 102 -4.44 -4.53 6.59
C LEU A 102 -4.40 -3.80 7.96
N ILE A 103 -3.58 -2.77 8.09
CA ILE A 103 -3.46 -1.99 9.33
C ILE A 103 -4.81 -1.36 9.72
N ASP A 104 -5.53 -0.80 8.75
CA ASP A 104 -6.86 -0.23 9.00
C ASP A 104 -7.89 -1.30 9.37
N TRP A 105 -7.80 -2.49 8.75
CA TRP A 105 -8.67 -3.61 9.07
C TRP A 105 -8.44 -4.14 10.50
N ILE A 106 -7.17 -4.32 10.91
CA ILE A 106 -6.83 -4.70 12.29
C ILE A 106 -7.42 -3.68 13.27
N ARG A 107 -7.27 -2.39 12.99
CA ARG A 107 -7.84 -1.33 13.84
C ARG A 107 -9.36 -1.46 13.95
N ALA A 108 -10.06 -1.72 12.86
CA ALA A 108 -11.50 -1.93 12.86
C ALA A 108 -11.91 -3.18 13.68
N LEU A 109 -11.17 -4.28 13.54
CA LEU A 109 -11.41 -5.51 14.30
C LEU A 109 -11.24 -5.30 15.81
N VAL A 110 -10.17 -4.61 16.22
CA VAL A 110 -9.87 -4.29 17.62
C VAL A 110 -10.96 -3.39 18.20
N ILE A 111 -11.34 -2.32 17.51
CA ILE A 111 -12.40 -1.41 17.96
C ILE A 111 -13.75 -2.14 18.03
N GLY A 112 -14.03 -3.02 17.09
CA GLY A 112 -15.26 -3.81 17.05
C GLY A 112 -15.31 -4.96 18.06
N GLY A 113 -14.21 -5.24 18.76
CA GLY A 113 -14.15 -6.36 19.72
C GLY A 113 -14.43 -7.71 19.08
N ILE A 114 -13.96 -7.94 17.87
CA ILE A 114 -14.24 -9.15 17.10
C ILE A 114 -13.48 -10.34 17.68
N ASP A 115 -14.20 -11.46 17.86
CA ASP A 115 -13.59 -12.75 18.25
C ASP A 115 -12.65 -13.22 17.12
N PRO A 116 -11.36 -13.51 17.42
CA PRO A 116 -10.42 -14.05 16.45
C PRO A 116 -10.95 -15.26 15.66
N ASN A 117 -11.68 -16.16 16.31
CA ASN A 117 -12.26 -17.36 15.69
C ASN A 117 -13.32 -17.08 14.60
N GLU A 118 -13.86 -15.87 14.56
CA GLU A 118 -14.85 -15.44 13.56
C GLU A 118 -14.21 -14.74 12.35
N ILE A 119 -12.94 -14.36 12.46
CA ILE A 119 -12.27 -13.57 11.42
C ILE A 119 -12.25 -14.31 10.09
N ARG A 120 -11.78 -15.55 10.08
CA ARG A 120 -11.67 -16.37 8.88
C ARG A 120 -13.01 -16.77 8.30
N LYS A 121 -14.03 -16.96 9.15
CA LYS A 121 -15.37 -17.43 8.73
C LYS A 121 -16.21 -16.35 8.08
N ARG A 122 -16.06 -15.10 8.50
CA ARG A 122 -16.95 -14.00 8.11
C ARG A 122 -16.25 -12.80 7.50
N VAL A 123 -14.93 -12.73 7.66
CA VAL A 123 -14.11 -11.56 7.29
C VAL A 123 -14.82 -10.25 7.68
N PRO A 124 -15.02 -10.00 9.00
CA PRO A 124 -15.71 -8.80 9.45
C PRO A 124 -15.04 -7.54 8.90
N PHE A 125 -15.83 -6.52 8.56
CA PHE A 125 -15.34 -5.27 7.96
C PHE A 125 -14.57 -5.46 6.64
N ALA A 126 -14.92 -6.47 5.84
CA ALA A 126 -14.26 -6.77 4.55
C ALA A 126 -14.11 -5.53 3.63
N GLY A 127 -15.02 -4.56 3.69
CA GLY A 127 -14.94 -3.30 2.94
C GLY A 127 -13.76 -2.39 3.35
N VAL A 128 -13.08 -2.68 4.48
CA VAL A 128 -11.81 -2.01 4.83
C VAL A 128 -10.66 -2.60 4.02
N LEU A 129 -10.68 -3.90 3.73
CA LEU A 129 -9.67 -4.59 2.92
C LEU A 129 -9.91 -4.42 1.42
N LEU A 130 -11.15 -4.61 0.98
CA LEU A 130 -11.53 -4.65 -0.43
C LEU A 130 -12.33 -3.39 -0.78
N LYS A 131 -11.85 -2.65 -1.77
CA LYS A 131 -12.39 -1.34 -2.15
C LYS A 131 -13.28 -1.39 -3.40
N LYS A 132 -13.52 -2.61 -3.93
CA LYS A 132 -14.40 -2.82 -5.10
C LYS A 132 -15.52 -3.76 -4.74
N ASN A 133 -16.72 -3.46 -5.20
CA ASN A 133 -17.91 -4.28 -4.92
C ASN A 133 -17.75 -5.70 -5.49
N GLU A 134 -17.19 -5.81 -6.69
CA GLU A 134 -16.94 -7.10 -7.34
C GLU A 134 -16.01 -7.99 -6.49
N ASP A 135 -14.99 -7.39 -5.86
CA ASP A 135 -14.07 -8.12 -4.99
C ASP A 135 -14.76 -8.59 -3.69
N LEU A 136 -15.69 -7.78 -3.14
CA LEU A 136 -16.51 -8.17 -1.99
C LEU A 136 -17.47 -9.31 -2.33
N ASP A 137 -18.10 -9.27 -3.50
CA ASP A 137 -18.99 -10.33 -3.99
C ASP A 137 -18.20 -11.65 -4.18
N GLN A 138 -17.00 -11.57 -4.76
CA GLN A 138 -16.12 -12.74 -4.92
C GLN A 138 -15.69 -13.32 -3.57
N LEU A 139 -15.39 -12.50 -2.59
CA LEU A 139 -15.08 -12.96 -1.25
C LEU A 139 -16.28 -13.65 -0.60
N ALA A 140 -17.47 -13.06 -0.71
CA ALA A 140 -18.71 -13.62 -0.12
C ALA A 140 -19.07 -14.99 -0.67
N LEU A 141 -18.73 -15.30 -1.93
CA LEU A 141 -18.94 -16.63 -2.54
C LEU A 141 -18.01 -17.71 -1.97
N ARG A 142 -17.01 -17.35 -1.17
CA ARG A 142 -15.95 -18.26 -0.67
C ARG A 142 -15.99 -18.45 0.86
N LEU A 143 -16.85 -17.71 1.52
CA LEU A 143 -17.15 -17.82 2.96
C LEU A 143 -18.33 -18.74 3.22
#